data_0167c8b409f31c117a9b75416415d25c
#
_entry.id   0167c8b409f31c117a9b75416415d25c
#
_cell.length_a   1.000
_cell.length_b   1.000
_cell.length_c   1.000
_cell.angle_alpha   90.00
_cell.angle_beta   90.00
_cell.angle_gamma   90.00
#
_symmetry.space_group_name_H-M   'P 1'
#
loop_
_entity.id
_entity.type
_entity.pdbx_description
1 polymer ?
#
loop_
_entity_poly.entity_id
_entity_poly.type
_entity_poly.pdbx_seq_one_letter_code
_entity_poly.pdbx_strand_id
1 'polypeptide(L)'
;ENLKNIRDGKNRTRPALNITDIFEYDLDTAPALLDEYCAKADFVFNLAGVNRPKVESEFMAGNFGFASTLLDTLKAHGNTCPVMLSSSIQATLIGRYGKSDYGKSKLAGEELFFEYSKTTGAPVLVYRFPNLFGKWCRPNYNSAVATFCHNIANGLPITVNDRATELELLYIDDLVEEMLDALEAAPHRCNYDGLTPVPAVDGRYCFAPVTHKVTLGEIVDLLEQF
;
A
#
# COMPACT_ATOMS: atom_id res chain seq x y z
N GLU A 1 -13.97 -0.71 3.79
CA GLU A 1 -14.89 -0.76 4.94
C GLU A 1 -14.82 0.53 5.77
N ASN A 2 -13.62 1.07 6.11
CA ASN A 2 -13.49 2.29 6.90
C ASN A 2 -14.17 3.50 6.25
N LEU A 3 -13.98 3.70 4.95
CA LEU A 3 -14.67 4.77 4.21
C LEU A 3 -16.19 4.59 4.20
N LYS A 4 -16.68 3.35 4.08
CA LYS A 4 -18.11 3.02 4.17
C LYS A 4 -18.67 3.37 5.56
N ASN A 5 -17.92 3.06 6.61
CA ASN A 5 -18.32 3.38 7.98
C ASN A 5 -18.36 4.90 8.25
N ILE A 6 -17.46 5.68 7.63
CA ILE A 6 -17.50 7.15 7.71
C ILE A 6 -18.72 7.67 6.94
N ARG A 7 -18.91 7.26 5.68
CA ARG A 7 -20.07 7.65 4.87
C ARG A 7 -21.40 7.37 5.55
N ASP A 8 -21.52 6.20 6.17
CA ASP A 8 -22.76 5.73 6.81
C ASP A 8 -22.93 6.29 8.25
N GLY A 9 -22.03 7.17 8.70
CA GLY A 9 -22.08 7.80 10.04
C GLY A 9 -21.80 6.85 11.21
N LYS A 10 -21.29 5.65 10.93
CA LYS A 10 -20.90 4.65 11.95
C LYS A 10 -19.55 5.00 12.60
N ASN A 11 -18.66 5.64 11.85
CA ASN A 11 -17.40 6.21 12.35
C ASN A 11 -17.49 7.74 12.27
N ARG A 12 -17.27 8.41 13.42
CA ARG A 12 -17.35 9.86 13.55
C ARG A 12 -16.02 10.50 14.00
N THR A 13 -14.92 9.75 13.92
CA THR A 13 -13.59 10.24 14.32
C THR A 13 -13.04 11.28 13.35
N ARG A 14 -13.58 11.33 12.12
CA ARG A 14 -13.16 12.22 11.03
C ARG A 14 -14.34 13.09 10.54
N PRO A 15 -14.81 14.06 11.36
CA PRO A 15 -16.01 14.82 11.04
C PRO A 15 -15.86 15.74 9.82
N ALA A 16 -14.63 16.06 9.42
CA ALA A 16 -14.34 16.87 8.24
C ALA A 16 -14.48 16.08 6.92
N LEU A 17 -14.42 14.74 6.96
CA LEU A 17 -14.57 13.91 5.78
C LEU A 17 -16.04 13.74 5.40
N ASN A 18 -16.40 14.32 4.26
CA ASN A 18 -17.71 14.14 3.63
C ASN A 18 -17.60 13.15 2.47
N ILE A 19 -17.81 11.86 2.73
CA ILE A 19 -17.75 10.79 1.73
C ILE A 19 -19.17 10.55 1.22
N THR A 20 -19.41 10.77 -0.06
CA THR A 20 -20.70 10.54 -0.73
C THR A 20 -20.70 9.21 -1.46
N ASP A 21 -19.72 9.01 -2.33
CA ASP A 21 -19.61 7.87 -3.21
C ASP A 21 -18.28 7.13 -3.01
N ILE A 22 -18.32 5.81 -3.15
CA ILE A 22 -17.14 4.94 -3.09
C ILE A 22 -17.19 4.04 -4.31
N PHE A 23 -16.29 4.28 -5.25
CA PHE A 23 -16.15 3.48 -6.46
C PHE A 23 -15.12 2.37 -6.20
N GLU A 24 -15.57 1.12 -6.30
CA GLU A 24 -14.70 -0.04 -6.14
C GLU A 24 -14.42 -0.64 -7.53
N TYR A 25 -13.14 -0.73 -7.90
CA TYR A 25 -12.70 -1.30 -9.17
C TYR A 25 -11.71 -2.43 -8.90
N ASP A 26 -11.99 -3.63 -9.40
CA ASP A 26 -11.17 -4.82 -9.26
C ASP A 26 -11.20 -5.64 -10.56
N LEU A 27 -10.48 -6.74 -10.60
CA LEU A 27 -10.31 -7.63 -11.77
C LEU A 27 -11.64 -8.07 -12.40
N ASP A 28 -12.68 -8.24 -11.61
CA ASP A 28 -14.00 -8.66 -12.05
C ASP A 28 -14.91 -7.48 -12.45
N THR A 29 -14.42 -6.24 -12.33
CA THR A 29 -15.18 -5.04 -12.67
C THR A 29 -15.16 -4.80 -14.17
N ALA A 30 -16.30 -4.43 -14.76
CA ALA A 30 -16.38 -4.11 -16.19
C ALA A 30 -15.44 -2.96 -16.54
N PRO A 31 -14.58 -3.08 -17.57
CA PRO A 31 -13.59 -2.05 -17.91
C PRO A 31 -14.20 -0.65 -18.16
N ALA A 32 -15.41 -0.59 -18.69
CA ALA A 32 -16.12 0.68 -18.92
C ALA A 32 -16.37 1.50 -17.63
N LEU A 33 -16.44 0.84 -16.47
CA LEU A 33 -16.63 1.53 -15.19
C LEU A 33 -15.37 2.29 -14.74
N LEU A 34 -14.18 1.89 -15.19
CA LEU A 34 -12.97 2.66 -14.92
C LEU A 34 -13.07 4.08 -15.50
N ASP A 35 -13.54 4.19 -16.71
CA ASP A 35 -13.76 5.46 -17.40
C ASP A 35 -14.74 6.35 -16.64
N GLU A 36 -15.90 5.79 -16.26
CA GLU A 36 -16.91 6.51 -15.47
C GLU A 36 -16.37 6.95 -14.10
N TYR A 37 -15.65 6.09 -13.39
CA TYR A 37 -15.11 6.38 -12.06
C TYR A 37 -14.00 7.43 -12.12
N CYS A 38 -13.12 7.35 -13.10
CA CYS A 38 -12.06 8.34 -13.31
C CYS A 38 -12.61 9.72 -13.65
N ALA A 39 -13.75 9.81 -14.33
CA ALA A 39 -14.42 11.09 -14.62
C ALA A 39 -14.96 11.79 -13.36
N LYS A 40 -15.27 11.03 -12.29
CA LYS A 40 -15.99 11.51 -11.10
C LYS A 40 -15.15 11.55 -9.83
N ALA A 41 -14.03 10.86 -9.79
CA ALA A 41 -13.23 10.69 -8.57
C ALA A 41 -12.63 12.01 -8.09
N ASP A 42 -12.74 12.27 -6.78
CA ASP A 42 -12.07 13.38 -6.08
C ASP A 42 -10.76 12.92 -5.41
N PHE A 43 -10.59 11.61 -5.24
CA PHE A 43 -9.38 10.97 -4.72
C PHE A 43 -9.31 9.51 -5.21
N VAL A 44 -8.13 9.02 -5.53
CA VAL A 44 -7.92 7.63 -5.95
C VAL A 44 -6.92 6.92 -5.05
N PHE A 45 -7.33 5.79 -4.47
CA PHE A 45 -6.44 4.83 -3.81
C PHE A 45 -6.09 3.71 -4.80
N ASN A 46 -4.90 3.74 -5.39
CA ASN A 46 -4.41 2.62 -6.19
C ASN A 46 -3.72 1.59 -5.28
N LEU A 47 -4.50 0.60 -4.86
CA LEU A 47 -4.07 -0.54 -4.05
C LEU A 47 -3.80 -1.78 -4.90
N ALA A 48 -4.08 -1.70 -6.20
CA ALA A 48 -3.88 -2.82 -7.12
C ALA A 48 -2.40 -3.21 -7.23
N GLY A 49 -2.16 -4.50 -7.28
CA GLY A 49 -0.81 -5.02 -7.43
C GLY A 49 -0.74 -6.54 -7.38
N VAL A 50 0.24 -7.10 -8.10
CA VAL A 50 0.55 -8.53 -8.10
C VAL A 50 1.75 -8.77 -7.18
N ASN A 51 1.58 -9.65 -6.20
CA ASN A 51 2.61 -9.99 -5.21
C ASN A 51 3.17 -11.41 -5.41
N ARG A 52 2.35 -12.32 -5.95
CA ARG A 52 2.70 -13.72 -6.18
C ARG A 52 2.20 -14.14 -7.56
N PRO A 53 2.92 -13.77 -8.62
CA PRO A 53 2.57 -14.13 -9.98
C PRO A 53 2.83 -15.61 -10.24
N LYS A 54 2.16 -16.16 -11.24
CA LYS A 54 2.45 -17.49 -11.77
C LYS A 54 3.68 -17.45 -12.70
N VAL A 55 3.86 -16.32 -13.39
CA VAL A 55 5.00 -16.03 -14.24
C VAL A 55 5.50 -14.61 -13.98
N GLU A 56 6.80 -14.39 -14.08
CA GLU A 56 7.47 -13.13 -13.73
C GLU A 56 6.90 -11.89 -14.47
N SER A 57 6.49 -12.06 -15.73
CA SER A 57 5.91 -10.99 -16.54
C SER A 57 4.61 -10.41 -15.95
N GLU A 58 3.90 -11.16 -15.09
CA GLU A 58 2.69 -10.66 -14.42
C GLU A 58 2.99 -9.55 -13.42
N PHE A 59 4.21 -9.45 -12.88
CA PHE A 59 4.60 -8.31 -12.04
C PHE A 59 4.49 -6.99 -12.80
N MET A 60 5.04 -6.94 -14.01
CA MET A 60 4.98 -5.72 -14.82
C MET A 60 3.56 -5.44 -15.30
N ALA A 61 2.85 -6.45 -15.78
CA ALA A 61 1.47 -6.27 -16.24
C ALA A 61 0.54 -5.78 -15.11
N GLY A 62 0.61 -6.38 -13.92
CA GLY A 62 -0.26 -6.05 -12.79
C GLY A 62 0.13 -4.78 -12.04
N ASN A 63 1.43 -4.50 -11.87
CA ASN A 63 1.88 -3.36 -11.09
C ASN A 63 2.09 -2.09 -11.94
N PHE A 64 2.58 -2.24 -13.16
CA PHE A 64 2.83 -1.12 -14.08
C PHE A 64 1.68 -0.94 -15.08
N GLY A 65 1.21 -2.02 -15.70
CA GLY A 65 0.21 -1.94 -16.77
C GLY A 65 -1.11 -1.33 -16.31
N PHE A 66 -1.66 -1.80 -15.17
CA PHE A 66 -2.90 -1.21 -14.63
C PHE A 66 -2.69 0.23 -14.17
N ALA A 67 -1.56 0.54 -13.53
CA ALA A 67 -1.23 1.90 -13.13
C ALA A 67 -1.21 2.84 -14.35
N SER A 68 -0.61 2.42 -15.48
CA SER A 68 -0.63 3.19 -16.72
C SER A 68 -2.06 3.45 -17.21
N THR A 69 -2.87 2.40 -17.28
CA THR A 69 -4.27 2.51 -17.71
C THR A 69 -5.06 3.48 -16.84
N LEU A 70 -4.92 3.39 -15.52
CA LEU A 70 -5.59 4.29 -14.56
C LEU A 70 -5.20 5.76 -14.80
N LEU A 71 -3.89 6.04 -14.87
CA LEU A 71 -3.38 7.41 -15.03
C LEU A 71 -3.74 8.00 -16.42
N ASP A 72 -3.69 7.19 -17.48
CA ASP A 72 -4.09 7.59 -18.81
C ASP A 72 -5.59 7.91 -18.87
N THR A 73 -6.43 7.15 -18.16
CA THR A 73 -7.87 7.40 -18.08
C THR A 73 -8.17 8.69 -17.32
N LEU A 74 -7.53 8.93 -16.16
CA LEU A 74 -7.64 10.21 -15.44
C LEU A 74 -7.23 11.39 -16.32
N LYS A 75 -6.12 11.24 -17.03
CA LYS A 75 -5.61 12.27 -17.96
C LYS A 75 -6.58 12.55 -19.13
N ALA A 76 -7.21 11.52 -19.68
CA ALA A 76 -8.19 11.66 -20.74
C ALA A 76 -9.42 12.48 -20.30
N HIS A 77 -9.82 12.38 -19.03
CA HIS A 77 -10.88 13.19 -18.44
C HIS A 77 -10.42 14.56 -17.93
N GLY A 78 -9.12 14.88 -18.03
CA GLY A 78 -8.57 16.09 -17.42
C GLY A 78 -8.71 16.11 -15.88
N ASN A 79 -8.91 14.94 -15.28
CA ASN A 79 -9.07 14.83 -13.82
C ASN A 79 -7.71 14.83 -13.15
N THR A 80 -7.45 15.87 -12.34
CA THR A 80 -6.20 16.06 -11.59
C THR A 80 -6.36 15.82 -10.09
N CYS A 81 -7.33 14.99 -9.69
CA CYS A 81 -7.50 14.62 -8.29
C CYS A 81 -6.24 13.92 -7.74
N PRO A 82 -6.01 13.97 -6.41
CA PRO A 82 -4.90 13.24 -5.79
C PRO A 82 -5.00 11.75 -6.05
N VAL A 83 -3.85 11.13 -6.38
CA VAL A 83 -3.75 9.68 -6.62
C VAL A 83 -2.70 9.08 -5.70
N MET A 84 -3.11 8.15 -4.84
CA MET A 84 -2.23 7.40 -3.96
C MET A 84 -1.79 6.11 -4.63
N LEU A 85 -0.49 5.78 -4.53
CA LEU A 85 0.09 4.51 -4.94
C LEU A 85 0.54 3.70 -3.73
N SER A 86 0.00 2.50 -3.56
CA SER A 86 0.54 1.47 -2.67
C SER A 86 1.79 0.85 -3.30
N SER A 87 2.97 1.41 -2.98
CA SER A 87 4.26 0.85 -3.34
C SER A 87 4.81 -0.01 -2.18
N SER A 88 6.07 -0.36 -2.25
CA SER A 88 6.74 -1.23 -1.27
C SER A 88 8.15 -0.73 -0.99
N ILE A 89 8.63 -0.97 0.23
CA ILE A 89 10.04 -0.76 0.58
C ILE A 89 10.98 -1.53 -0.34
N GLN A 90 10.53 -2.61 -0.97
CA GLN A 90 11.31 -3.37 -1.96
C GLN A 90 11.64 -2.56 -3.22
N ALA A 91 10.87 -1.50 -3.52
CA ALA A 91 11.15 -0.59 -4.63
C ALA A 91 12.45 0.22 -4.45
N THR A 92 13.01 0.27 -3.24
CA THR A 92 14.34 0.86 -3.01
C THR A 92 15.46 0.10 -3.71
N LEU A 93 15.28 -1.19 -3.95
CA LEU A 93 16.28 -2.13 -4.49
C LEU A 93 17.58 -2.19 -3.66
N ILE A 94 17.49 -1.93 -2.36
CA ILE A 94 18.64 -1.87 -1.44
C ILE A 94 18.75 -3.17 -0.66
N GLY A 95 19.98 -3.60 -0.38
CA GLY A 95 20.29 -4.77 0.41
C GLY A 95 19.65 -6.05 -0.15
N ARG A 96 18.86 -6.75 0.67
CA ARG A 96 18.16 -7.98 0.27
C ARG A 96 17.17 -7.80 -0.88
N TYR A 97 16.77 -6.57 -1.19
CA TYR A 97 15.81 -6.26 -2.26
C TYR A 97 16.46 -5.96 -3.60
N GLY A 98 17.80 -5.93 -3.70
CA GLY A 98 18.55 -5.52 -4.90
C GLY A 98 18.23 -6.32 -6.16
N LYS A 99 17.75 -7.55 -6.03
CA LYS A 99 17.34 -8.43 -7.16
C LYS A 99 15.84 -8.71 -7.19
N SER A 100 15.04 -7.97 -6.41
CA SER A 100 13.58 -8.19 -6.35
C SER A 100 12.90 -7.72 -7.64
N ASP A 101 12.38 -8.65 -8.42
CA ASP A 101 11.59 -8.32 -9.63
C ASP A 101 10.25 -7.66 -9.26
N TYR A 102 9.67 -8.06 -8.13
CA TYR A 102 8.58 -7.30 -7.51
C TYR A 102 8.98 -5.87 -7.19
N GLY A 103 10.14 -5.66 -6.55
CA GLY A 103 10.67 -4.32 -6.25
C GLY A 103 10.87 -3.49 -7.50
N LYS A 104 11.45 -4.06 -8.57
CA LYS A 104 11.62 -3.38 -9.86
C LYS A 104 10.29 -2.96 -10.49
N SER A 105 9.28 -3.83 -10.45
CA SER A 105 7.95 -3.50 -10.97
C SER A 105 7.26 -2.39 -10.19
N LYS A 106 7.43 -2.38 -8.85
CA LYS A 106 6.92 -1.29 -8.01
C LYS A 106 7.65 0.03 -8.30
N LEU A 107 8.97 0.01 -8.45
CA LEU A 107 9.75 1.19 -8.82
C LEU A 107 9.32 1.76 -10.17
N ALA A 108 9.10 0.91 -11.17
CA ALA A 108 8.57 1.36 -12.46
C ALA A 108 7.21 2.05 -12.33
N GLY A 109 6.33 1.53 -11.48
CA GLY A 109 5.06 2.18 -11.14
C GLY A 109 5.24 3.53 -10.46
N GLU A 110 6.17 3.65 -9.51
CA GLU A 110 6.50 4.93 -8.85
C GLU A 110 6.92 6.01 -9.85
N GLU A 111 7.84 5.69 -10.76
CA GLU A 111 8.32 6.64 -11.77
C GLU A 111 7.19 7.06 -12.73
N LEU A 112 6.27 6.16 -13.05
CA LEU A 112 5.09 6.48 -13.85
C LEU A 112 4.20 7.51 -13.12
N PHE A 113 3.96 7.36 -11.82
CA PHE A 113 3.19 8.31 -11.03
C PHE A 113 3.88 9.68 -10.92
N PHE A 114 5.19 9.71 -10.74
CA PHE A 114 5.93 10.96 -10.70
C PHE A 114 5.93 11.69 -12.05
N GLU A 115 6.05 10.99 -13.16
CA GLU A 115 5.94 11.60 -14.49
C GLU A 115 4.52 12.09 -14.77
N TYR A 116 3.50 11.34 -14.35
CA TYR A 116 2.10 11.80 -14.41
C TYR A 116 1.91 13.10 -13.64
N SER A 117 2.39 13.17 -12.40
CA SER A 117 2.31 14.40 -11.58
C SER A 117 3.00 15.58 -12.25
N LYS A 118 4.20 15.37 -12.80
CA LYS A 118 4.97 16.41 -13.49
C LYS A 118 4.26 16.94 -14.73
N THR A 119 3.58 16.08 -15.48
CA THR A 119 2.92 16.44 -16.73
C THR A 119 1.52 17.01 -16.56
N THR A 120 0.80 16.62 -15.51
CA THR A 120 -0.60 17.03 -15.28
C THR A 120 -0.77 18.04 -14.16
N GLY A 121 0.21 18.13 -13.25
CA GLY A 121 0.08 18.90 -12.00
C GLY A 121 -0.73 18.19 -10.90
N ALA A 122 -1.24 16.98 -11.16
CA ALA A 122 -1.99 16.21 -10.17
C ALA A 122 -1.10 15.81 -8.99
N PRO A 123 -1.57 15.95 -7.74
CA PRO A 123 -0.84 15.45 -6.58
C PRO A 123 -0.74 13.92 -6.61
N VAL A 124 0.47 13.38 -6.41
CA VAL A 124 0.67 11.94 -6.23
C VAL A 124 1.23 11.67 -4.84
N LEU A 125 0.76 10.57 -4.23
CA LEU A 125 1.11 10.13 -2.89
C LEU A 125 1.66 8.71 -2.98
N VAL A 126 2.99 8.59 -3.07
CA VAL A 126 3.67 7.31 -3.26
C VAL A 126 4.15 6.79 -1.91
N TYR A 127 3.52 5.72 -1.43
CA TYR A 127 3.84 5.08 -0.16
C TYR A 127 4.66 3.81 -0.36
N ARG A 128 5.87 3.75 0.18
CA ARG A 128 6.70 2.54 0.24
C ARG A 128 6.42 1.80 1.54
N PHE A 129 5.36 0.98 1.57
CA PHE A 129 4.99 0.25 2.76
C PHE A 129 6.00 -0.83 3.13
N PRO A 130 6.30 -0.98 4.45
CA PRO A 130 7.01 -2.13 4.99
C PRO A 130 6.09 -3.35 5.07
N ASN A 131 6.39 -4.32 5.92
CA ASN A 131 5.56 -5.50 6.08
C ASN A 131 4.26 -5.16 6.83
N LEU A 132 3.13 -5.32 6.18
CA LEU A 132 1.82 -5.10 6.78
C LEU A 132 1.40 -6.30 7.62
N PHE A 133 0.77 -6.03 8.76
CA PHE A 133 0.16 -7.05 9.60
C PHE A 133 -1.13 -6.55 10.25
N GLY A 134 -1.91 -7.47 10.79
CA GLY A 134 -3.11 -7.17 11.54
C GLY A 134 -4.34 -7.93 11.07
N LYS A 135 -5.51 -7.43 11.47
CA LYS A 135 -6.81 -8.06 11.19
C LYS A 135 -7.07 -8.22 9.69
N TRP A 136 -7.78 -9.28 9.34
CA TRP A 136 -8.14 -9.66 7.97
C TRP A 136 -6.96 -10.10 7.09
N CYS A 137 -5.74 -10.16 7.64
CA CYS A 137 -4.57 -10.63 6.91
C CYS A 137 -4.68 -12.14 6.63
N ARG A 138 -4.52 -12.52 5.36
CA ARG A 138 -4.60 -13.93 4.94
C ARG A 138 -3.35 -14.70 5.37
N PRO A 139 -3.47 -15.78 6.17
CA PRO A 139 -2.33 -16.63 6.52
C PRO A 139 -1.82 -17.38 5.29
N ASN A 140 -0.57 -17.82 5.35
CA ASN A 140 0.11 -18.56 4.27
C ASN A 140 0.13 -17.82 2.93
N TYR A 141 0.11 -16.48 2.98
CA TYR A 141 0.15 -15.62 1.79
C TYR A 141 1.34 -14.65 1.87
N ASN A 142 1.19 -13.47 2.41
CA ASN A 142 2.23 -12.42 2.40
C ASN A 142 2.66 -11.92 3.78
N SER A 143 2.15 -12.47 4.87
CA SER A 143 2.48 -12.02 6.23
C SER A 143 2.98 -13.19 7.07
N ALA A 144 4.22 -13.07 7.57
CA ALA A 144 4.75 -13.99 8.55
C ALA A 144 3.91 -13.98 9.83
N VAL A 145 3.53 -12.79 10.32
CA VAL A 145 2.69 -12.63 11.53
C VAL A 145 1.38 -13.38 11.39
N ALA A 146 0.63 -13.16 10.30
CA ALA A 146 -0.65 -13.84 10.08
C ALA A 146 -0.48 -15.37 9.96
N THR A 147 0.59 -15.83 9.33
CA THR A 147 0.91 -17.26 9.20
C THR A 147 1.25 -17.87 10.55
N PHE A 148 2.06 -17.21 11.37
CA PHE A 148 2.43 -17.68 12.69
C PHE A 148 1.22 -17.73 13.64
N CYS A 149 0.41 -16.67 13.67
CA CYS A 149 -0.84 -16.65 14.44
C CYS A 149 -1.77 -17.81 14.06
N HIS A 150 -1.96 -18.04 12.76
CA HIS A 150 -2.78 -19.14 12.27
C HIS A 150 -2.23 -20.50 12.69
N ASN A 151 -0.93 -20.72 12.52
CA ASN A 151 -0.30 -22.00 12.84
C ASN A 151 -0.37 -22.29 14.33
N ILE A 152 -0.02 -21.35 15.18
CA ILE A 152 -0.11 -21.50 16.65
C ILE A 152 -1.55 -21.81 17.07
N ALA A 153 -2.51 -21.02 16.61
CA ALA A 153 -3.92 -21.22 16.96
C ALA A 153 -4.49 -22.58 16.54
N ASN A 154 -3.87 -23.24 15.55
CA ASN A 154 -4.31 -24.55 15.03
C ASN A 154 -3.34 -25.69 15.43
N GLY A 155 -2.36 -25.46 16.29
CA GLY A 155 -1.39 -26.47 16.69
C GLY A 155 -0.48 -26.94 15.54
N LEU A 156 -0.29 -26.10 14.52
CA LEU A 156 0.56 -26.38 13.37
C LEU A 156 1.99 -25.89 13.62
N PRO A 157 3.02 -26.55 13.04
CA PRO A 157 4.41 -26.13 13.22
C PRO A 157 4.68 -24.77 12.58
N ILE A 158 5.54 -23.99 13.24
CA ILE A 158 6.12 -22.77 12.69
C ILE A 158 7.50 -23.07 12.16
N THR A 159 7.82 -22.59 10.96
CA THR A 159 9.17 -22.65 10.41
C THR A 159 9.75 -21.24 10.35
N VAL A 160 10.86 -21.03 11.04
CA VAL A 160 11.63 -19.79 11.01
C VAL A 160 13.04 -20.13 10.55
N ASN A 161 13.41 -19.69 9.35
CA ASN A 161 14.73 -20.00 8.77
C ASN A 161 15.86 -19.32 9.54
N ASP A 162 15.65 -18.06 9.95
CA ASP A 162 16.59 -17.29 10.75
C ASP A 162 15.82 -16.41 11.72
N ARG A 163 15.95 -16.71 13.03
CA ARG A 163 15.27 -15.98 14.10
C ARG A 163 15.76 -14.54 14.27
N ALA A 164 16.99 -14.24 13.82
CA ALA A 164 17.58 -12.91 13.91
C ALA A 164 17.15 -11.98 12.77
N THR A 165 16.42 -12.48 11.77
CA THR A 165 15.92 -11.64 10.67
C THR A 165 15.00 -10.55 11.21
N GLU A 166 15.43 -9.30 11.08
CA GLU A 166 14.64 -8.12 11.47
C GLU A 166 13.59 -7.78 10.39
N LEU A 167 12.40 -7.50 10.85
CA LEU A 167 11.29 -6.98 10.05
C LEU A 167 10.89 -5.59 10.57
N GLU A 168 10.53 -4.72 9.67
CA GLU A 168 9.76 -3.52 9.98
C GLU A 168 8.29 -3.82 9.69
N LEU A 169 7.45 -3.68 10.70
CA LEU A 169 6.03 -4.00 10.68
C LEU A 169 5.19 -2.72 10.74
N LEU A 170 4.15 -2.65 9.91
CA LEU A 170 3.14 -1.60 9.95
C LEU A 170 1.78 -2.24 10.24
N TYR A 171 1.14 -1.82 11.34
CA TYR A 171 -0.19 -2.31 11.69
C TYR A 171 -1.25 -1.72 10.76
N ILE A 172 -2.23 -2.53 10.38
CA ILE A 172 -3.21 -2.14 9.35
C ILE A 172 -4.06 -0.92 9.76
N ASP A 173 -4.37 -0.73 11.04
CA ASP A 173 -5.15 0.42 11.46
C ASP A 173 -4.32 1.71 11.43
N ASP A 174 -3.02 1.66 11.76
CA ASP A 174 -2.11 2.80 11.63
C ASP A 174 -1.96 3.21 10.16
N LEU A 175 -1.92 2.24 9.25
CA LEU A 175 -1.96 2.50 7.81
C LEU A 175 -3.28 3.17 7.39
N VAL A 176 -4.41 2.71 7.90
CA VAL A 176 -5.73 3.30 7.58
C VAL A 176 -5.80 4.74 8.07
N GLU A 177 -5.31 5.04 9.28
CA GLU A 177 -5.26 6.42 9.79
C GLU A 177 -4.42 7.32 8.87
N GLU A 178 -3.24 6.87 8.42
CA GLU A 178 -2.43 7.60 7.45
C GLU A 178 -3.16 7.83 6.11
N MET A 179 -3.90 6.83 5.62
CA MET A 179 -4.70 6.98 4.40
C MET A 179 -5.83 8.00 4.57
N LEU A 180 -6.43 8.09 5.77
CA LEU A 180 -7.43 9.09 6.08
C LEU A 180 -6.80 10.49 6.22
N ASP A 181 -5.61 10.60 6.80
CA ASP A 181 -4.84 11.86 6.83
C ASP A 181 -4.52 12.32 5.41
N ALA A 182 -4.12 11.41 4.53
CA ALA A 182 -3.87 11.71 3.12
C ALA A 182 -5.13 12.22 2.40
N LEU A 183 -6.30 11.64 2.70
CA LEU A 183 -7.58 12.07 2.16
C LEU A 183 -7.98 13.47 2.66
N GLU A 184 -7.59 13.84 3.88
CA GLU A 184 -7.74 15.17 4.46
C GLU A 184 -6.64 16.16 4.02
N ALA A 185 -5.84 15.81 3.01
CA ALA A 185 -4.71 16.59 2.48
C ALA A 185 -3.56 16.81 3.48
N ALA A 186 -3.41 15.93 4.45
CA ALA A 186 -2.37 15.96 5.47
C ALA A 186 -1.48 14.72 5.50
N PRO A 187 -0.97 14.21 4.34
CA PRO A 187 -0.12 13.03 4.32
C PRO A 187 1.23 13.30 4.99
N HIS A 188 1.79 12.32 5.67
CA HIS A 188 3.16 12.39 6.15
C HIS A 188 4.14 12.18 5.00
N ARG A 189 4.93 13.21 4.68
CA ARG A 189 5.90 13.17 3.58
C ARG A 189 7.32 12.90 4.05
N CYS A 190 8.08 12.22 3.20
CA CYS A 190 9.47 11.86 3.46
C CYS A 190 10.32 11.80 2.19
N ASN A 191 11.62 11.78 2.38
CA ASN A 191 12.58 11.17 1.47
C ASN A 191 13.11 9.88 2.08
N TYR A 192 13.90 9.10 1.34
CA TYR A 192 14.52 7.88 1.84
C TYR A 192 16.03 8.03 1.95
N ASP A 193 16.57 7.66 3.11
CA ASP A 193 17.99 7.35 3.30
C ASP A 193 18.13 5.83 3.48
N GLY A 194 18.62 5.18 2.43
CA GLY A 194 18.58 3.72 2.37
C GLY A 194 17.15 3.18 2.44
N LEU A 195 16.86 2.40 3.47
CA LEU A 195 15.53 1.84 3.75
C LEU A 195 14.70 2.70 4.71
N THR A 196 15.29 3.76 5.26
CA THR A 196 14.66 4.55 6.32
C THR A 196 13.95 5.78 5.75
N PRO A 197 12.65 5.98 6.03
CA PRO A 197 11.97 7.21 5.70
C PRO A 197 12.49 8.35 6.60
N VAL A 198 12.90 9.45 5.98
CA VAL A 198 13.32 10.68 6.65
C VAL A 198 12.25 11.73 6.42
N PRO A 199 11.52 12.17 7.44
CA PRO A 199 10.46 13.16 7.30
C PRO A 199 10.93 14.42 6.60
N ALA A 200 10.19 14.91 5.62
CA ALA A 200 10.48 16.12 4.88
C ALA A 200 9.18 16.71 4.33
N VAL A 201 8.94 18.00 4.57
CA VAL A 201 7.71 18.69 4.14
C VAL A 201 7.50 18.57 2.62
N ASP A 202 8.57 18.75 1.86
CA ASP A 202 8.56 18.62 0.39
C ASP A 202 9.07 17.25 -0.06
N GLY A 203 8.92 16.22 0.79
CA GLY A 203 9.37 14.87 0.48
C GLY A 203 8.68 14.32 -0.77
N ARG A 204 9.46 13.59 -1.56
CA ARG A 204 8.97 12.95 -2.80
C ARG A 204 7.99 11.81 -2.52
N TYR A 205 8.16 11.14 -1.38
CA TYR A 205 7.39 9.98 -0.95
C TYR A 205 6.49 10.31 0.24
N CYS A 206 5.63 9.37 0.58
CA CYS A 206 4.84 9.38 1.81
C CYS A 206 5.16 8.13 2.64
N PHE A 207 4.91 8.19 3.95
CA PHE A 207 5.13 7.08 4.87
C PHE A 207 4.11 7.08 6.01
N ALA A 208 3.85 5.92 6.59
CA ALA A 208 3.09 5.82 7.83
C ALA A 208 4.06 6.01 9.01
N PRO A 209 3.79 6.96 9.93
CA PRO A 209 4.77 7.33 10.96
C PRO A 209 4.93 6.30 12.08
N VAL A 210 3.97 5.38 12.24
CA VAL A 210 3.99 4.37 13.30
C VAL A 210 4.38 3.01 12.71
N THR A 211 5.60 2.59 12.96
CA THR A 211 6.10 1.26 12.58
C THR A 211 6.82 0.58 13.75
N HIS A 212 6.98 -0.72 13.69
CA HIS A 212 7.61 -1.54 14.74
C HIS A 212 8.74 -2.37 14.15
N LYS A 213 9.95 -2.24 14.68
CA LYS A 213 11.08 -3.10 14.35
C LYS A 213 11.10 -4.28 15.30
N VAL A 214 11.17 -5.49 14.75
CA VAL A 214 11.08 -6.73 15.50
C VAL A 214 11.76 -7.85 14.73
N THR A 215 12.38 -8.81 15.42
CA THR A 215 12.91 -10.01 14.78
C THR A 215 11.84 -11.10 14.63
N LEU A 216 12.04 -12.00 13.68
CA LEU A 216 11.16 -13.16 13.52
C LEU A 216 11.10 -14.00 14.81
N GLY A 217 12.23 -14.11 15.53
CA GLY A 217 12.29 -14.80 16.81
C GLY A 217 11.41 -14.17 17.88
N GLU A 218 11.49 -12.84 18.03
CA GLU A 218 10.66 -12.11 18.99
C GLU A 218 9.17 -12.23 18.68
N ILE A 219 8.78 -12.22 17.40
CA ILE A 219 7.38 -12.45 17.00
C ILE A 219 6.90 -13.82 17.49
N VAL A 220 7.70 -14.87 17.28
CA VAL A 220 7.35 -16.23 17.72
C VAL A 220 7.24 -16.29 19.23
N ASP A 221 8.25 -15.78 19.95
CA ASP A 221 8.30 -15.81 21.42
C ASP A 221 7.10 -15.07 22.05
N LEU A 222 6.68 -13.93 21.43
CA LEU A 222 5.47 -13.21 21.86
C LEU A 222 4.19 -14.01 21.62
N LEU A 223 4.08 -14.65 20.46
CA LEU A 223 2.88 -15.40 20.10
C LEU A 223 2.74 -16.70 20.90
N GLU A 224 3.84 -17.34 21.29
CA GLU A 224 3.83 -18.54 22.14
C GLU A 224 3.44 -18.26 23.60
N GLN A 225 3.38 -16.99 24.02
CA GLN A 225 2.94 -16.59 25.37
C GLN A 225 1.40 -16.47 25.47
N PHE A 226 0.68 -16.47 24.37
CA PHE A 226 -0.78 -16.40 24.34
C PHE A 226 -1.43 -17.76 24.23
#